data_0533d8abdeed8b2e09d1fd8422244435
#
_entry.id   0533d8abdeed8b2e09d1fd8422244435
#
_cell.length_a   1.000
_cell.length_b   1.000
_cell.length_c   1.000
_cell.angle_alpha   90.00
_cell.angle_beta   90.00
_cell.angle_gamma   90.00
#
_symmetry.space_group_name_H-M   'P 1'
#
loop_
_entity.id
_entity.type
_entity.pdbx_description
1 polymer ?
#
loop_
_entity_poly.entity_id
_entity_poly.type
_entity_poly.pdbx_seq_one_letter_code
_entity_poly.pdbx_strand_id
1 'polypeptide(L)'
;RWTIEEKEQLSTEQLLQVYSEKWLKRHHLNTPCCKYWGCSPFAMLNTLYPEKYKEWELKNVPSNFWTKEKAIEALRWTIEEKEKLSSEQIKKVYNIAWMKKKRLITPLMQYWNLSPYAMINELYPNRFKEWEFSVVPRNFWTKKTGLQALKWTIEEKEQLTEQELLQVYNIQWLSKNRLLTPLQKFWGNPYTMLNDLYPNQFKEWELQKVSPGFWTKERGLEALRWTIEEKEQLSDEQLLRVYDIEWMKKHRISMPVYEYWSNNPFLMLHELYPERFPREIMKTYNSLRNWLNSFIKTREFTEALELVWNYAFETKESFVFAHEKSEEVIQFVYWIKGAGYAQSHFNEKENKTEWYCTLSKCHPFVLKIKELGWKASKKPLIVKYS
;
A
#
# COMPACT_ATOMS: atom_id res chain seq x y z
N ARG A 1 -44.81 -6.40 -42.45
CA ARG A 1 -43.58 -5.71 -42.78
C ARG A 1 -43.85 -4.25 -43.10
N TRP A 2 -44.71 -3.97 -44.05
CA TRP A 2 -45.10 -2.64 -44.46
C TRP A 2 -45.49 -1.69 -43.28
N THR A 3 -46.29 -2.20 -42.31
CA THR A 3 -46.72 -1.43 -41.15
C THR A 3 -45.54 -0.97 -40.28
N ILE A 4 -44.48 -1.77 -40.18
CA ILE A 4 -43.31 -1.49 -39.37
C ILE A 4 -42.35 -0.55 -40.12
N GLU A 5 -42.02 -0.88 -41.37
CA GLU A 5 -40.94 -0.26 -42.13
C GLU A 5 -41.37 1.01 -42.87
N GLU A 6 -42.62 1.00 -43.39
CA GLU A 6 -43.08 2.11 -44.26
C GLU A 6 -44.09 3.00 -43.55
N LYS A 7 -45.14 2.41 -42.91
CA LYS A 7 -46.21 3.21 -42.30
C LYS A 7 -45.74 3.90 -41.03
N GLU A 8 -45.08 3.19 -40.11
CA GLU A 8 -44.64 3.76 -38.82
C GLU A 8 -43.13 4.04 -38.75
N GLN A 9 -42.36 3.56 -39.71
CA GLN A 9 -40.90 3.74 -39.83
C GLN A 9 -40.18 3.49 -38.51
N LEU A 10 -40.52 2.40 -37.81
CA LEU A 10 -40.00 2.07 -36.49
C LEU A 10 -38.54 1.63 -36.53
N SER A 11 -37.71 2.31 -35.75
CA SER A 11 -36.40 1.77 -35.45
C SER A 11 -36.51 0.44 -34.66
N THR A 12 -35.41 -0.35 -34.65
CA THR A 12 -35.38 -1.60 -33.87
C THR A 12 -35.78 -1.39 -32.40
N GLU A 13 -35.29 -0.32 -31.79
CA GLU A 13 -35.59 -0.01 -30.39
C GLU A 13 -37.06 0.39 -30.19
N GLN A 14 -37.59 1.20 -31.07
CA GLN A 14 -39.02 1.62 -31.05
C GLN A 14 -39.93 0.39 -31.25
N LEU A 15 -39.60 -0.48 -32.22
CA LEU A 15 -40.32 -1.71 -32.47
C LEU A 15 -40.43 -2.57 -31.20
N LEU A 16 -39.30 -2.87 -30.55
CA LEU A 16 -39.26 -3.66 -29.31
C LEU A 16 -40.06 -3.01 -28.14
N GLN A 17 -40.30 -1.70 -28.18
CA GLN A 17 -41.07 -0.99 -27.15
C GLN A 17 -42.58 -1.05 -27.41
N VAL A 18 -42.98 -1.03 -28.66
CA VAL A 18 -44.43 -0.91 -29.02
C VAL A 18 -45.05 -2.23 -29.45
N TYR A 19 -44.28 -3.12 -30.05
CA TYR A 19 -44.78 -4.37 -30.63
C TYR A 19 -45.34 -5.32 -29.57
N SER A 20 -46.62 -5.51 -29.64
CA SER A 20 -47.42 -6.26 -28.66
C SER A 20 -48.77 -6.62 -29.24
N GLU A 21 -49.52 -7.50 -28.58
CA GLU A 21 -50.90 -7.79 -28.97
C GLU A 21 -51.75 -6.51 -29.11
N LYS A 22 -51.62 -5.56 -28.22
CA LYS A 22 -52.29 -4.27 -28.26
C LYS A 22 -51.94 -3.47 -29.52
N TRP A 23 -50.64 -3.48 -29.91
CA TRP A 23 -50.15 -2.85 -31.13
C TRP A 23 -50.73 -3.56 -32.37
N LEU A 24 -50.75 -4.90 -32.40
CA LEU A 24 -51.33 -5.70 -33.48
C LEU A 24 -52.83 -5.44 -33.63
N LYS A 25 -53.59 -5.33 -32.54
CA LYS A 25 -54.99 -4.95 -32.54
C LYS A 25 -55.19 -3.57 -33.15
N ARG A 26 -54.40 -2.58 -32.79
CA ARG A 26 -54.47 -1.21 -33.31
C ARG A 26 -54.28 -1.16 -34.83
N HIS A 27 -53.43 -2.03 -35.35
CA HIS A 27 -53.11 -2.08 -36.78
C HIS A 27 -53.91 -3.16 -37.54
N HIS A 28 -54.95 -3.70 -36.94
CA HIS A 28 -55.80 -4.76 -37.53
C HIS A 28 -55.03 -6.02 -37.93
N LEU A 29 -53.90 -6.32 -37.27
CA LEU A 29 -53.05 -7.47 -37.52
C LEU A 29 -53.26 -8.62 -36.53
N ASN A 30 -54.18 -8.47 -35.57
CA ASN A 30 -54.42 -9.50 -34.55
C ASN A 30 -55.07 -10.73 -35.12
N THR A 31 -56.07 -10.58 -36.03
CA THR A 31 -56.76 -11.72 -36.66
C THR A 31 -55.79 -12.62 -37.45
N PRO A 32 -54.93 -12.10 -38.34
CA PRO A 32 -53.97 -12.93 -39.02
C PRO A 32 -52.91 -13.49 -38.03
N CYS A 33 -52.52 -12.77 -36.99
CA CYS A 33 -51.62 -13.29 -35.97
C CYS A 33 -52.18 -14.54 -35.29
N CYS A 34 -53.44 -14.48 -34.88
CA CYS A 34 -54.09 -15.66 -34.26
C CYS A 34 -54.29 -16.81 -35.23
N LYS A 35 -54.64 -16.53 -36.48
CA LYS A 35 -54.88 -17.56 -37.49
C LYS A 35 -53.65 -18.32 -37.91
N TYR A 36 -52.50 -17.65 -38.06
CA TYR A 36 -51.32 -18.26 -38.66
C TYR A 36 -50.15 -18.46 -37.67
N TRP A 37 -50.14 -17.77 -36.52
CA TRP A 37 -49.06 -17.83 -35.53
C TRP A 37 -49.57 -18.09 -34.10
N GLY A 38 -50.77 -18.71 -33.96
CA GLY A 38 -51.27 -19.13 -32.65
C GLY A 38 -51.42 -17.99 -31.65
N CYS A 39 -51.77 -16.77 -32.11
CA CYS A 39 -51.83 -15.55 -31.29
C CYS A 39 -50.50 -15.16 -30.66
N SER A 40 -49.35 -15.61 -31.18
CA SER A 40 -48.03 -15.23 -30.70
C SER A 40 -47.47 -14.04 -31.50
N PRO A 41 -47.42 -12.84 -30.96
CA PRO A 41 -46.76 -11.70 -31.60
C PRO A 41 -45.29 -12.01 -31.95
N PHE A 42 -44.56 -12.69 -31.07
CA PHE A 42 -43.16 -13.04 -31.34
C PHE A 42 -43.02 -14.00 -32.53
N ALA A 43 -43.83 -15.06 -32.61
CA ALA A 43 -43.78 -16.00 -33.75
C ALA A 43 -44.01 -15.28 -35.09
N MET A 44 -44.99 -14.35 -35.13
CA MET A 44 -45.23 -13.50 -36.29
C MET A 44 -44.04 -12.59 -36.62
N LEU A 45 -43.39 -11.95 -35.61
CA LEU A 45 -42.22 -11.08 -35.79
C LEU A 45 -41.01 -11.89 -36.27
N ASN A 46 -40.77 -13.08 -35.68
CA ASN A 46 -39.64 -13.93 -36.04
C ASN A 46 -39.76 -14.52 -37.47
N THR A 47 -40.97 -14.74 -37.95
CA THR A 47 -41.19 -15.11 -39.37
C THR A 47 -40.82 -13.97 -40.31
N LEU A 48 -41.06 -12.72 -39.93
CA LEU A 48 -40.71 -11.55 -40.75
C LEU A 48 -39.23 -11.20 -40.70
N TYR A 49 -38.61 -11.45 -39.57
CA TYR A 49 -37.20 -11.12 -39.27
C TYR A 49 -36.56 -12.33 -38.53
N PRO A 50 -36.21 -13.42 -39.25
CA PRO A 50 -35.67 -14.61 -38.65
C PRO A 50 -34.46 -14.34 -37.78
N GLU A 51 -34.45 -14.82 -36.53
CA GLU A 51 -33.35 -14.73 -35.54
C GLU A 51 -32.88 -13.32 -35.17
N LYS A 52 -33.48 -12.25 -35.74
CA LYS A 52 -33.07 -10.88 -35.48
C LYS A 52 -33.41 -10.41 -34.06
N TYR A 53 -34.50 -10.93 -33.50
CA TYR A 53 -35.01 -10.54 -32.18
C TYR A 53 -35.16 -11.77 -31.28
N LYS A 54 -34.98 -11.55 -29.99
CA LYS A 54 -35.33 -12.59 -28.98
C LYS A 54 -36.68 -12.20 -28.33
N GLU A 55 -37.46 -13.22 -27.96
CA GLU A 55 -38.81 -13.00 -27.41
C GLU A 55 -38.79 -12.14 -26.14
N TRP A 56 -37.78 -12.33 -25.27
CA TRP A 56 -37.62 -11.54 -24.04
C TRP A 56 -37.24 -10.08 -24.27
N GLU A 57 -36.91 -9.68 -25.48
CA GLU A 57 -36.66 -8.29 -25.81
C GLU A 57 -37.96 -7.51 -26.04
N LEU A 58 -39.06 -8.18 -26.29
CA LEU A 58 -40.37 -7.54 -26.47
C LEU A 58 -40.85 -6.93 -25.14
N LYS A 59 -41.65 -5.86 -25.25
CA LYS A 59 -42.23 -5.19 -24.08
C LYS A 59 -43.05 -6.13 -23.20
N ASN A 60 -43.80 -7.04 -23.81
CA ASN A 60 -44.67 -8.00 -23.15
C ASN A 60 -44.33 -9.37 -23.64
N VAL A 61 -44.11 -10.29 -22.72
CA VAL A 61 -44.00 -11.71 -22.97
C VAL A 61 -45.22 -12.46 -22.35
N PRO A 62 -45.59 -13.66 -22.79
CA PRO A 62 -46.66 -14.43 -22.16
C PRO A 62 -46.44 -14.61 -20.66
N SER A 63 -47.53 -14.75 -19.89
CA SER A 63 -47.46 -14.90 -18.42
C SER A 63 -46.60 -16.06 -17.95
N ASN A 64 -46.55 -17.16 -18.70
CA ASN A 64 -45.77 -18.36 -18.38
C ASN A 64 -44.47 -18.46 -19.19
N PHE A 65 -44.00 -17.32 -19.74
CA PHE A 65 -42.81 -17.31 -20.57
C PHE A 65 -41.53 -17.62 -19.80
N TRP A 66 -41.39 -17.01 -18.63
CA TRP A 66 -40.16 -17.14 -17.86
C TRP A 66 -40.08 -18.49 -17.15
N THR A 67 -39.02 -19.23 -17.44
CA THR A 67 -38.46 -20.28 -16.59
C THR A 67 -37.09 -19.85 -16.10
N LYS A 68 -36.55 -20.57 -15.13
CA LYS A 68 -35.23 -20.27 -14.58
C LYS A 68 -34.15 -20.38 -15.67
N GLU A 69 -34.22 -21.41 -16.49
CA GLU A 69 -33.31 -21.69 -17.60
C GLU A 69 -33.36 -20.57 -18.66
N LYS A 70 -34.56 -20.17 -19.09
CA LYS A 70 -34.73 -19.06 -20.04
C LYS A 70 -34.23 -17.75 -19.50
N ALA A 71 -34.37 -17.51 -18.21
CA ALA A 71 -33.85 -16.30 -17.57
C ALA A 71 -32.33 -16.24 -17.57
N ILE A 72 -31.67 -17.36 -17.30
CA ILE A 72 -30.21 -17.51 -17.39
C ILE A 72 -29.73 -17.38 -18.84
N GLU A 73 -30.44 -17.99 -19.80
CA GLU A 73 -30.13 -17.84 -21.21
C GLU A 73 -30.25 -16.39 -21.68
N ALA A 74 -31.30 -15.69 -21.30
CA ALA A 74 -31.53 -14.30 -21.62
C ALA A 74 -30.45 -13.38 -20.99
N LEU A 75 -30.03 -13.66 -19.75
CA LEU A 75 -28.94 -12.95 -19.11
C LEU A 75 -27.62 -13.19 -19.85
N ARG A 76 -27.30 -14.42 -20.18
CA ARG A 76 -26.08 -14.79 -20.93
C ARG A 76 -26.02 -14.07 -22.27
N TRP A 77 -27.08 -14.19 -23.05
CA TRP A 77 -27.19 -13.53 -24.35
C TRP A 77 -27.03 -12.01 -24.24
N THR A 78 -27.67 -11.42 -23.24
CA THR A 78 -27.58 -9.96 -23.03
C THR A 78 -26.15 -9.52 -22.74
N ILE A 79 -25.42 -10.28 -21.90
CA ILE A 79 -24.05 -9.96 -21.51
C ILE A 79 -23.05 -10.26 -22.66
N GLU A 80 -23.14 -11.46 -23.24
CA GLU A 80 -22.09 -11.98 -24.13
C GLU A 80 -22.29 -11.56 -25.59
N GLU A 81 -23.55 -11.56 -26.07
CA GLU A 81 -23.84 -11.33 -27.48
C GLU A 81 -24.32 -9.91 -27.76
N LYS A 82 -25.27 -9.41 -26.98
CA LYS A 82 -25.88 -8.10 -27.22
C LYS A 82 -25.00 -6.95 -26.82
N GLU A 83 -24.48 -6.95 -25.58
CA GLU A 83 -23.68 -5.86 -25.04
C GLU A 83 -22.19 -6.15 -25.01
N LYS A 84 -21.77 -7.41 -25.15
CA LYS A 84 -20.39 -7.88 -25.18
C LYS A 84 -19.58 -7.33 -24.01
N LEU A 85 -20.13 -7.47 -22.79
CA LEU A 85 -19.54 -6.87 -21.60
C LEU A 85 -18.33 -7.67 -21.10
N SER A 86 -17.24 -6.98 -20.86
CA SER A 86 -16.10 -7.54 -20.13
C SER A 86 -16.45 -7.72 -18.64
N SER A 87 -15.66 -8.55 -17.93
CA SER A 87 -15.84 -8.75 -16.47
C SER A 87 -15.85 -7.43 -15.69
N GLU A 88 -14.98 -6.49 -16.03
CA GLU A 88 -14.92 -5.18 -15.37
C GLU A 88 -16.13 -4.30 -15.70
N GLN A 89 -16.65 -4.39 -16.91
CA GLN A 89 -17.88 -3.68 -17.28
C GLN A 89 -19.10 -4.27 -16.56
N ILE A 90 -19.20 -5.61 -16.45
CA ILE A 90 -20.23 -6.27 -15.67
C ILE A 90 -20.25 -5.75 -14.23
N LYS A 91 -19.11 -5.73 -13.54
CA LYS A 91 -19.00 -5.22 -12.16
C LYS A 91 -19.49 -3.77 -12.00
N LYS A 92 -19.36 -2.96 -13.07
CA LYS A 92 -19.78 -1.55 -13.05
C LYS A 92 -21.28 -1.37 -13.31
N VAL A 93 -21.83 -2.07 -14.30
CA VAL A 93 -23.18 -1.78 -14.79
C VAL A 93 -24.26 -2.72 -14.25
N TYR A 94 -23.90 -3.94 -13.85
CA TYR A 94 -24.85 -4.96 -13.47
C TYR A 94 -25.46 -4.69 -12.08
N ASN A 95 -26.70 -4.27 -12.10
CA ASN A 95 -27.48 -3.94 -10.91
C ASN A 95 -28.98 -4.01 -11.24
N ILE A 96 -29.85 -3.79 -10.27
CA ILE A 96 -31.32 -3.81 -10.45
C ILE A 96 -31.78 -2.85 -11.55
N ALA A 97 -31.19 -1.65 -11.65
CA ALA A 97 -31.55 -0.67 -12.68
C ALA A 97 -31.21 -1.17 -14.10
N TRP A 98 -30.02 -1.78 -14.25
CA TRP A 98 -29.63 -2.43 -15.50
C TRP A 98 -30.54 -3.60 -15.84
N MET A 99 -30.85 -4.47 -14.85
CA MET A 99 -31.80 -5.58 -15.03
C MET A 99 -33.17 -5.10 -15.49
N LYS A 100 -33.68 -4.02 -14.89
CA LYS A 100 -34.92 -3.39 -15.31
C LYS A 100 -34.85 -2.86 -16.74
N LYS A 101 -33.76 -2.18 -17.11
CA LYS A 101 -33.53 -1.70 -18.49
C LYS A 101 -33.50 -2.84 -19.50
N LYS A 102 -32.95 -4.01 -19.10
CA LYS A 102 -32.85 -5.20 -19.94
C LYS A 102 -34.06 -6.14 -19.85
N ARG A 103 -35.14 -5.72 -19.15
CA ARG A 103 -36.37 -6.48 -18.95
C ARG A 103 -36.20 -7.83 -18.23
N LEU A 104 -35.12 -7.96 -17.48
CA LEU A 104 -34.81 -9.13 -16.67
C LEU A 104 -35.30 -9.01 -15.22
N ILE A 105 -36.03 -7.95 -14.88
CA ILE A 105 -36.51 -7.73 -13.49
C ILE A 105 -37.60 -8.74 -13.09
N THR A 106 -38.47 -9.14 -14.00
CA THR A 106 -39.53 -10.10 -13.72
C THR A 106 -38.97 -11.47 -13.33
N PRO A 107 -38.11 -12.12 -14.13
CA PRO A 107 -37.49 -13.37 -13.71
C PRO A 107 -36.56 -13.22 -12.50
N LEU A 108 -35.87 -12.08 -12.35
CA LEU A 108 -35.05 -11.80 -11.18
C LEU A 108 -35.89 -11.84 -9.90
N MET A 109 -37.06 -11.22 -9.92
CA MET A 109 -38.00 -11.24 -8.79
C MET A 109 -38.53 -12.64 -8.54
N GLN A 110 -38.91 -13.35 -9.60
CA GLN A 110 -39.56 -14.65 -9.50
C GLN A 110 -38.64 -15.75 -8.98
N TYR A 111 -37.36 -15.78 -9.40
CA TYR A 111 -36.46 -16.91 -9.13
C TYR A 111 -35.29 -16.60 -8.20
N TRP A 112 -34.90 -15.32 -8.04
CA TRP A 112 -33.74 -14.89 -7.24
C TRP A 112 -34.06 -13.82 -6.20
N ASN A 113 -35.34 -13.63 -5.86
CA ASN A 113 -35.78 -12.69 -4.83
C ASN A 113 -35.14 -11.30 -4.97
N LEU A 114 -35.07 -10.76 -6.20
CA LEU A 114 -34.45 -9.48 -6.53
C LEU A 114 -32.95 -9.38 -6.20
N SER A 115 -32.24 -10.51 -6.12
CA SER A 115 -30.79 -10.52 -5.96
C SER A 115 -30.07 -10.65 -7.31
N PRO A 116 -29.52 -9.58 -7.87
CA PRO A 116 -28.71 -9.65 -9.10
C PRO A 116 -27.51 -10.57 -8.92
N TYR A 117 -26.84 -10.49 -7.76
CA TYR A 117 -25.69 -11.35 -7.48
C TYR A 117 -26.04 -12.84 -7.53
N ALA A 118 -27.14 -13.26 -6.92
CA ALA A 118 -27.56 -14.68 -6.97
C ALA A 118 -27.76 -15.18 -8.41
N MET A 119 -28.38 -14.35 -9.27
CA MET A 119 -28.61 -14.70 -10.67
C MET A 119 -27.30 -14.78 -11.47
N ILE A 120 -26.38 -13.82 -11.31
CA ILE A 120 -25.12 -13.85 -12.06
C ILE A 120 -24.18 -14.92 -11.55
N ASN A 121 -24.21 -15.23 -10.25
CA ASN A 121 -23.41 -16.31 -9.68
C ASN A 121 -23.91 -17.70 -10.14
N GLU A 122 -25.17 -17.84 -10.49
CA GLU A 122 -25.67 -19.06 -11.11
C GLU A 122 -25.23 -19.19 -12.58
N LEU A 123 -25.16 -18.07 -13.31
CA LEU A 123 -24.64 -18.05 -14.68
C LEU A 123 -23.12 -18.28 -14.72
N TYR A 124 -22.38 -17.65 -13.81
CA TYR A 124 -20.92 -17.73 -13.71
C TYR A 124 -20.50 -18.08 -12.27
N PRO A 125 -20.56 -19.36 -11.88
CA PRO A 125 -20.28 -19.80 -10.52
C PRO A 125 -18.89 -19.35 -10.04
N ASN A 126 -18.85 -18.68 -8.88
CA ASN A 126 -17.63 -18.22 -8.21
C ASN A 126 -16.72 -17.25 -8.99
N ARG A 127 -17.15 -16.80 -10.19
CA ARG A 127 -16.36 -15.87 -11.01
C ARG A 127 -16.28 -14.47 -10.40
N PHE A 128 -17.31 -14.06 -9.70
CA PHE A 128 -17.43 -12.75 -9.09
C PHE A 128 -17.68 -12.87 -7.59
N LYS A 129 -17.15 -11.92 -6.81
CA LYS A 129 -17.58 -11.74 -5.43
C LYS A 129 -18.62 -10.60 -5.36
N GLU A 130 -19.59 -10.71 -4.47
CA GLU A 130 -20.70 -9.73 -4.41
C GLU A 130 -20.21 -8.32 -4.14
N TRP A 131 -19.16 -8.14 -3.33
CA TRP A 131 -18.54 -6.85 -3.04
C TRP A 131 -17.77 -6.21 -4.20
N GLU A 132 -17.56 -6.93 -5.30
CA GLU A 132 -16.93 -6.36 -6.49
C GLU A 132 -17.90 -5.52 -7.33
N PHE A 133 -19.21 -5.68 -7.12
CA PHE A 133 -20.21 -4.91 -7.87
C PHE A 133 -20.33 -3.46 -7.35
N SER A 134 -20.67 -2.55 -8.26
CA SER A 134 -20.83 -1.13 -7.92
C SER A 134 -21.95 -0.86 -6.93
N VAL A 135 -22.94 -1.72 -6.87
CA VAL A 135 -24.09 -1.64 -5.97
C VAL A 135 -24.27 -2.99 -5.29
N VAL A 136 -24.25 -2.97 -3.97
CA VAL A 136 -24.57 -4.13 -3.11
C VAL A 136 -25.86 -3.85 -2.34
N PRO A 137 -26.55 -4.87 -1.81
CA PRO A 137 -27.75 -4.67 -0.98
C PRO A 137 -27.47 -3.76 0.23
N ARG A 138 -28.50 -3.02 0.67
CA ARG A 138 -28.38 -2.04 1.76
C ARG A 138 -27.72 -2.59 3.04
N ASN A 139 -28.01 -3.85 3.38
CA ASN A 139 -27.52 -4.51 4.60
C ASN A 139 -26.39 -5.50 4.33
N PHE A 140 -25.77 -5.44 3.15
CA PHE A 140 -24.69 -6.35 2.75
C PHE A 140 -23.47 -6.24 3.67
N TRP A 141 -23.05 -5.00 3.94
CA TRP A 141 -21.85 -4.75 4.74
C TRP A 141 -22.10 -4.99 6.24
N THR A 142 -21.39 -5.98 6.76
CA THR A 142 -21.20 -6.28 8.17
C THR A 142 -19.69 -6.27 8.46
N LYS A 143 -19.28 -6.30 9.72
CA LYS A 143 -17.85 -6.46 10.06
C LYS A 143 -17.28 -7.72 9.39
N LYS A 144 -18.00 -8.84 9.45
CA LYS A 144 -17.59 -10.11 8.85
C LYS A 144 -17.37 -10.00 7.34
N THR A 145 -18.35 -9.47 6.59
CA THR A 145 -18.22 -9.34 5.13
C THR A 145 -17.16 -8.32 4.75
N GLY A 146 -16.96 -7.27 5.54
CA GLY A 146 -15.87 -6.30 5.35
C GLY A 146 -14.48 -6.93 5.49
N LEU A 147 -14.26 -7.74 6.54
CA LEU A 147 -13.00 -8.46 6.73
C LEU A 147 -12.78 -9.54 5.67
N GLN A 148 -13.83 -10.26 5.27
CA GLN A 148 -13.74 -11.25 4.19
C GLN A 148 -13.34 -10.59 2.87
N ALA A 149 -13.93 -9.45 2.54
CA ALA A 149 -13.60 -8.70 1.33
C ALA A 149 -12.18 -8.13 1.38
N LEU A 150 -11.74 -7.63 2.54
CA LEU A 150 -10.37 -7.16 2.73
C LEU A 150 -9.37 -8.31 2.57
N LYS A 151 -9.60 -9.43 3.25
CA LYS A 151 -8.75 -10.63 3.17
C LYS A 151 -8.62 -11.12 1.73
N TRP A 152 -9.74 -11.31 1.06
CA TRP A 152 -9.77 -11.72 -0.33
C TRP A 152 -9.01 -10.76 -1.25
N THR A 153 -9.14 -9.44 -1.02
CA THR A 153 -8.45 -8.44 -1.82
C THR A 153 -6.94 -8.53 -1.66
N ILE A 154 -6.45 -8.73 -0.43
CA ILE A 154 -5.03 -8.84 -0.10
C ILE A 154 -4.46 -10.17 -0.63
N GLU A 155 -5.10 -11.29 -0.26
CA GLU A 155 -4.51 -12.62 -0.43
C GLU A 155 -4.81 -13.26 -1.79
N GLU A 156 -6.01 -13.04 -2.36
CA GLU A 156 -6.43 -13.71 -3.59
C GLU A 156 -6.39 -12.80 -4.82
N LYS A 157 -6.86 -11.55 -4.70
CA LYS A 157 -6.99 -10.65 -5.85
C LYS A 157 -5.67 -9.98 -6.22
N GLU A 158 -5.00 -9.38 -5.25
CA GLU A 158 -3.75 -8.64 -5.47
C GLU A 158 -2.51 -9.43 -5.03
N GLN A 159 -2.68 -10.50 -4.24
CA GLN A 159 -1.62 -11.42 -3.76
C GLN A 159 -0.43 -10.67 -3.14
N LEU A 160 -0.77 -9.71 -2.27
CA LEU A 160 0.24 -8.82 -1.68
C LEU A 160 1.05 -9.55 -0.60
N THR A 161 2.36 -9.39 -0.66
CA THR A 161 3.24 -9.67 0.47
C THR A 161 3.02 -8.66 1.58
N GLU A 162 3.47 -8.97 2.81
CA GLU A 162 3.40 -8.03 3.94
C GLU A 162 4.06 -6.68 3.62
N GLN A 163 5.22 -6.70 2.96
CA GLN A 163 5.94 -5.49 2.60
C GLN A 163 5.17 -4.65 1.57
N GLU A 164 4.60 -5.28 0.55
CA GLU A 164 3.77 -4.60 -0.45
C GLU A 164 2.50 -4.05 0.17
N LEU A 165 1.86 -4.81 1.07
CA LEU A 165 0.68 -4.36 1.80
C LEU A 165 0.97 -3.08 2.57
N LEU A 166 2.06 -3.02 3.34
CA LEU A 166 2.48 -1.83 4.08
C LEU A 166 2.76 -0.61 3.17
N GLN A 167 3.10 -0.83 1.90
CA GLN A 167 3.35 0.25 0.94
C GLN A 167 2.05 0.80 0.33
N VAL A 168 1.06 -0.07 0.07
CA VAL A 168 -0.12 0.32 -0.69
C VAL A 168 -1.34 0.59 0.18
N TYR A 169 -1.42 -0.01 1.39
CA TYR A 169 -2.60 0.02 2.23
C TYR A 169 -2.86 1.41 2.82
N ASN A 170 -3.87 2.07 2.29
CA ASN A 170 -4.33 3.38 2.70
C ASN A 170 -5.78 3.61 2.26
N ILE A 171 -6.36 4.77 2.58
CA ILE A 171 -7.75 5.12 2.22
C ILE A 171 -7.97 5.06 0.71
N GLN A 172 -7.00 5.49 -0.11
CA GLN A 172 -7.10 5.48 -1.56
C GLN A 172 -7.15 4.04 -2.11
N TRP A 173 -6.30 3.15 -1.60
CA TRP A 173 -6.31 1.75 -1.94
C TRP A 173 -7.63 1.06 -1.54
N LEU A 174 -8.11 1.32 -0.33
CA LEU A 174 -9.41 0.82 0.14
C LEU A 174 -10.57 1.33 -0.72
N SER A 175 -10.55 2.60 -1.12
CA SER A 175 -11.54 3.19 -2.03
C SER A 175 -11.51 2.53 -3.41
N LYS A 176 -10.31 2.33 -3.99
CA LYS A 176 -10.12 1.62 -5.27
C LYS A 176 -10.69 0.21 -5.22
N ASN A 177 -10.54 -0.47 -4.09
CA ASN A 177 -11.03 -1.82 -3.87
C ASN A 177 -12.45 -1.90 -3.29
N ARG A 178 -13.21 -0.77 -3.27
CA ARG A 178 -14.60 -0.67 -2.78
C ARG A 178 -14.78 -1.03 -1.31
N LEU A 179 -13.72 -0.94 -0.51
CA LEU A 179 -13.71 -1.20 0.92
C LEU A 179 -13.93 0.05 1.78
N LEU A 180 -14.13 1.23 1.16
CA LEU A 180 -14.33 2.47 1.90
C LEU A 180 -15.64 2.46 2.70
N THR A 181 -16.72 1.93 2.13
CA THR A 181 -18.03 1.84 2.81
C THR A 181 -17.98 1.02 4.10
N PRO A 182 -17.49 -0.24 4.10
CA PRO A 182 -17.36 -0.99 5.34
C PRO A 182 -16.34 -0.36 6.30
N LEU A 183 -15.23 0.19 5.81
CA LEU A 183 -14.27 0.92 6.65
C LEU A 183 -14.96 2.03 7.45
N GLN A 184 -15.67 2.94 6.78
CA GLN A 184 -16.33 4.06 7.41
C GLN A 184 -17.44 3.63 8.37
N LYS A 185 -18.16 2.55 8.03
CA LYS A 185 -19.27 2.06 8.84
C LYS A 185 -18.84 1.39 10.13
N PHE A 186 -17.70 0.69 10.15
CA PHE A 186 -17.36 -0.22 11.26
C PHE A 186 -16.03 0.06 11.95
N TRP A 187 -15.07 0.74 11.31
CA TRP A 187 -13.70 0.91 11.86
C TRP A 187 -13.24 2.36 11.95
N GLY A 188 -13.69 3.24 11.08
CA GLY A 188 -13.31 4.64 11.08
C GLY A 188 -11.93 4.94 10.50
N ASN A 189 -10.93 4.08 10.71
CA ASN A 189 -9.60 4.24 10.13
C ASN A 189 -9.03 2.94 9.55
N PRO A 190 -8.08 3.01 8.59
CA PRO A 190 -7.51 1.84 7.93
C PRO A 190 -6.81 0.88 8.88
N TYR A 191 -6.01 1.39 9.81
CA TYR A 191 -5.27 0.53 10.73
C TYR A 191 -6.18 -0.37 11.57
N THR A 192 -7.26 0.19 12.13
CA THR A 192 -8.20 -0.57 12.95
C THR A 192 -8.81 -1.73 12.16
N MET A 193 -9.14 -1.50 10.88
CA MET A 193 -9.66 -2.55 10.00
C MET A 193 -8.61 -3.63 9.69
N LEU A 194 -7.36 -3.22 9.45
CA LEU A 194 -6.26 -4.15 9.21
C LEU A 194 -5.93 -4.98 10.45
N ASN A 195 -5.90 -4.33 11.62
CA ASN A 195 -5.62 -5.00 12.90
C ASN A 195 -6.72 -5.97 13.33
N ASP A 196 -8.00 -5.70 12.97
CA ASP A 196 -9.09 -6.67 13.17
C ASP A 196 -8.93 -7.92 12.28
N LEU A 197 -8.33 -7.76 11.09
CA LEU A 197 -8.05 -8.88 10.20
C LEU A 197 -6.81 -9.68 10.60
N TYR A 198 -5.74 -8.97 10.96
CA TYR A 198 -4.44 -9.53 11.35
C TYR A 198 -4.02 -8.97 12.71
N PRO A 199 -4.55 -9.51 13.82
CA PRO A 199 -4.33 -8.96 15.15
C PRO A 199 -2.86 -8.91 15.54
N ASN A 200 -2.37 -7.71 15.89
CA ASN A 200 -1.00 -7.44 16.35
C ASN A 200 0.14 -7.77 15.35
N GLN A 201 -0.18 -8.12 14.11
CA GLN A 201 0.84 -8.43 13.11
C GLN A 201 1.54 -7.16 12.60
N PHE A 202 0.82 -6.07 12.50
CA PHE A 202 1.32 -4.79 12.00
C PHE A 202 1.21 -3.71 13.08
N LYS A 203 2.12 -2.76 13.03
CA LYS A 203 2.01 -1.52 13.83
C LYS A 203 1.47 -0.38 12.95
N GLU A 204 0.70 0.55 13.55
CA GLU A 204 0.08 1.64 12.77
C GLU A 204 1.13 2.51 12.06
N TRP A 205 2.28 2.75 12.70
CA TRP A 205 3.38 3.53 12.11
C TRP A 205 4.11 2.85 10.95
N GLU A 206 3.89 1.55 10.73
CA GLU A 206 4.44 0.86 9.57
C GLU A 206 3.66 1.13 8.29
N LEU A 207 2.43 1.60 8.40
CA LEU A 207 1.61 1.95 7.24
C LEU A 207 2.16 3.19 6.53
N GLN A 208 1.88 3.30 5.24
CA GLN A 208 2.29 4.45 4.42
C GLN A 208 1.79 5.79 5.00
N LYS A 209 0.63 5.79 5.62
CA LYS A 209 0.03 6.95 6.27
C LYS A 209 -0.61 6.53 7.58
N VAL A 210 -0.28 7.23 8.63
CA VAL A 210 -0.94 7.12 9.94
C VAL A 210 -2.15 8.04 10.02
N SER A 211 -3.01 7.80 10.99
CA SER A 211 -4.18 8.64 11.25
C SER A 211 -3.76 10.07 11.63
N PRO A 212 -4.53 11.11 11.29
CA PRO A 212 -4.28 12.46 11.77
C PRO A 212 -4.21 12.50 13.31
N GLY A 213 -3.19 13.16 13.85
CA GLY A 213 -2.96 13.23 15.30
C GLY A 213 -2.47 11.91 15.93
N PHE A 214 -2.02 10.96 15.13
CA PHE A 214 -1.47 9.70 15.63
C PHE A 214 -0.22 9.91 16.47
N TRP A 215 0.72 10.74 15.99
CA TRP A 215 1.99 10.94 16.67
C TRP A 215 1.82 11.76 17.95
N THR A 216 2.32 11.19 19.03
CA THR A 216 2.62 11.84 20.30
C THR A 216 4.07 11.55 20.66
N LYS A 217 4.59 12.21 21.66
CA LYS A 217 5.96 12.00 22.13
C LYS A 217 6.16 10.55 22.59
N GLU A 218 5.20 10.03 23.34
CA GLU A 218 5.19 8.66 23.88
C GLU A 218 5.15 7.61 22.76
N ARG A 219 4.26 7.81 21.78
CA ARG A 219 4.17 6.90 20.62
C ARG A 219 5.43 6.94 19.75
N GLY A 220 6.06 8.13 19.64
CA GLY A 220 7.36 8.23 18.98
C GLY A 220 8.41 7.36 19.65
N LEU A 221 8.54 7.46 20.98
CA LEU A 221 9.47 6.63 21.77
C LEU A 221 9.11 5.13 21.70
N GLU A 222 7.84 4.78 21.75
CA GLU A 222 7.38 3.39 21.61
C GLU A 222 7.77 2.82 20.24
N ALA A 223 7.51 3.57 19.16
CA ALA A 223 7.84 3.16 17.80
C ALA A 223 9.35 3.01 17.60
N LEU A 224 10.15 3.91 18.18
CA LEU A 224 11.60 3.81 18.15
C LEU A 224 12.09 2.58 18.89
N ARG A 225 11.60 2.33 20.12
CA ARG A 225 11.95 1.14 20.91
C ARG A 225 11.64 -0.14 20.16
N TRP A 226 10.42 -0.27 19.68
CA TRP A 226 9.98 -1.45 18.92
C TRP A 226 10.84 -1.67 17.67
N THR A 227 11.19 -0.60 16.95
CA THR A 227 12.02 -0.71 15.75
C THR A 227 13.42 -1.22 16.07
N ILE A 228 14.02 -0.74 17.18
CA ILE A 228 15.36 -1.13 17.61
C ILE A 228 15.38 -2.56 18.17
N GLU A 229 14.45 -2.85 19.10
CA GLU A 229 14.52 -4.06 19.94
C GLU A 229 13.82 -5.27 19.30
N GLU A 230 12.67 -5.04 18.62
CA GLU A 230 11.86 -6.13 18.09
C GLU A 230 12.05 -6.33 16.58
N LYS A 231 12.04 -5.24 15.80
CA LYS A 231 12.06 -5.33 14.33
C LYS A 231 13.47 -5.56 13.79
N GLU A 232 14.44 -4.73 14.16
CA GLU A 232 15.82 -4.78 13.65
C GLU A 232 16.77 -5.50 14.60
N GLN A 233 16.41 -5.66 15.88
CA GLN A 233 17.20 -6.33 16.92
C GLN A 233 18.65 -5.83 16.98
N LEU A 234 18.82 -4.51 16.96
CA LEU A 234 20.13 -3.87 16.86
C LEU A 234 20.86 -3.85 18.20
N SER A 235 22.15 -4.22 18.19
CA SER A 235 23.05 -3.91 19.28
C SER A 235 23.33 -2.40 19.35
N ASP A 236 23.85 -1.90 20.49
CA ASP A 236 24.19 -0.48 20.65
C ASP A 236 25.18 0.00 19.58
N GLU A 237 26.15 -0.83 19.23
CA GLU A 237 27.13 -0.50 18.19
C GLU A 237 26.50 -0.46 16.80
N GLN A 238 25.66 -1.43 16.46
CA GLN A 238 24.94 -1.45 15.19
C GLN A 238 24.00 -0.25 15.08
N LEU A 239 23.28 0.06 16.17
CA LEU A 239 22.39 1.21 16.22
C LEU A 239 23.12 2.52 15.96
N LEU A 240 24.25 2.77 16.63
CA LEU A 240 25.05 3.97 16.43
C LEU A 240 25.56 4.12 14.98
N ARG A 241 25.82 3.01 14.29
CA ARG A 241 26.26 3.04 12.89
C ARG A 241 25.17 3.48 11.92
N VAL A 242 23.93 3.08 12.17
CA VAL A 242 22.82 3.26 11.23
C VAL A 242 21.89 4.41 11.61
N TYR A 243 21.84 4.76 12.91
CA TYR A 243 20.84 5.66 13.46
C TYR A 243 21.03 7.12 13.02
N ASP A 244 20.20 7.57 12.13
CA ASP A 244 20.10 8.95 11.67
C ASP A 244 18.69 9.23 11.13
N ILE A 245 18.48 10.43 10.61
CA ILE A 245 17.17 10.84 10.08
C ILE A 245 16.75 10.00 8.86
N GLU A 246 17.69 9.54 8.04
CA GLU A 246 17.38 8.71 6.87
C GLU A 246 16.97 7.29 7.29
N TRP A 247 17.63 6.72 8.30
CA TRP A 247 17.20 5.47 8.91
C TRP A 247 15.81 5.60 9.50
N MET A 248 15.51 6.71 10.20
CA MET A 248 14.19 6.96 10.74
C MET A 248 13.11 7.16 9.66
N LYS A 249 13.45 7.81 8.54
CA LYS A 249 12.56 7.91 7.38
C LYS A 249 12.28 6.53 6.77
N LYS A 250 13.30 5.70 6.62
CA LYS A 250 13.15 4.32 6.14
C LYS A 250 12.16 3.53 6.99
N HIS A 251 12.19 3.73 8.31
CA HIS A 251 11.28 3.08 9.26
C HIS A 251 9.99 3.86 9.54
N ARG A 252 9.77 4.99 8.86
CA ARG A 252 8.57 5.84 8.96
C ARG A 252 8.34 6.47 10.35
N ILE A 253 9.40 6.59 11.15
CA ILE A 253 9.38 7.17 12.49
C ILE A 253 10.07 8.54 12.57
N SER A 254 10.26 9.23 11.43
CA SER A 254 10.89 10.55 11.40
C SER A 254 9.95 11.69 11.79
N MET A 255 8.64 11.57 11.60
CA MET A 255 7.68 12.63 11.90
C MET A 255 7.72 13.09 13.35
N PRO A 256 7.68 12.22 14.37
CA PRO A 256 7.79 12.66 15.76
C PRO A 256 9.10 13.39 16.08
N VAL A 257 10.21 13.08 15.37
CA VAL A 257 11.49 13.78 15.56
C VAL A 257 11.38 15.25 15.20
N TYR A 258 10.72 15.56 14.08
CA TYR A 258 10.48 16.95 13.66
C TYR A 258 9.59 17.68 14.66
N GLU A 259 8.57 16.99 15.17
CA GLU A 259 7.53 17.61 15.99
C GLU A 259 7.98 17.81 17.46
N TYR A 260 8.66 16.80 18.05
CA TYR A 260 8.95 16.80 19.50
C TYR A 260 10.42 16.93 19.87
N TRP A 261 11.35 16.67 18.94
CA TRP A 261 12.81 16.71 19.22
C TRP A 261 13.58 17.66 18.31
N SER A 262 12.94 18.73 17.82
CA SER A 262 13.57 19.79 17.03
C SER A 262 14.43 19.27 15.86
N ASN A 263 13.93 18.25 15.15
CA ASN A 263 14.64 17.59 14.06
C ASN A 263 16.00 16.97 14.47
N ASN A 264 16.13 16.58 15.72
CA ASN A 264 17.35 15.95 16.22
C ASN A 264 17.09 14.51 16.68
N PRO A 265 17.42 13.49 15.86
CA PRO A 265 17.22 12.08 16.19
C PRO A 265 17.88 11.67 17.50
N PHE A 266 19.07 12.23 17.78
CA PHE A 266 19.84 11.85 18.96
C PHE A 266 19.19 12.31 20.27
N LEU A 267 18.43 13.39 20.26
CA LEU A 267 17.65 13.78 21.44
C LEU A 267 16.58 12.75 21.76
N MET A 268 15.94 12.20 20.73
CA MET A 268 14.94 11.15 20.88
C MET A 268 15.57 9.84 21.40
N LEU A 269 16.72 9.44 20.87
CA LEU A 269 17.44 8.24 21.32
C LEU A 269 17.94 8.40 22.76
N HIS A 270 18.49 9.58 23.11
CA HIS A 270 18.92 9.88 24.47
C HIS A 270 17.75 9.86 25.46
N GLU A 271 16.59 10.37 25.08
CA GLU A 271 15.40 10.35 25.94
C GLU A 271 14.90 8.91 26.16
N LEU A 272 14.97 8.05 25.13
CA LEU A 272 14.58 6.64 25.24
C LEU A 272 15.56 5.83 26.10
N TYR A 273 16.87 6.10 25.97
CA TYR A 273 17.93 5.36 26.64
C TYR A 273 18.99 6.29 27.21
N PRO A 274 18.69 7.07 28.28
CA PRO A 274 19.56 8.14 28.76
C PRO A 274 20.90 7.66 29.30
N GLU A 275 20.95 6.47 29.89
CA GLU A 275 22.19 5.90 30.42
C GLU A 275 23.06 5.24 29.34
N ARG A 276 22.41 4.62 28.34
CA ARG A 276 23.11 3.93 27.22
C ARG A 276 23.70 4.94 26.21
N PHE A 277 22.97 6.05 25.96
CA PHE A 277 23.36 7.06 24.98
C PHE A 277 23.34 8.47 25.57
N PRO A 278 24.31 8.83 26.44
CA PRO A 278 24.40 10.18 26.97
C PRO A 278 24.69 11.21 25.87
N ARG A 279 24.25 12.46 26.08
CA ARG A 279 24.30 13.53 25.05
C ARG A 279 25.70 13.80 24.51
N GLU A 280 26.72 13.70 25.35
CA GLU A 280 28.09 13.94 24.99
C GLU A 280 28.61 12.93 23.97
N ILE A 281 28.31 11.66 24.20
CA ILE A 281 28.65 10.56 23.28
C ILE A 281 27.96 10.78 21.93
N MET A 282 26.68 11.08 21.95
CA MET A 282 25.90 11.22 20.72
C MET A 282 26.40 12.33 19.80
N LYS A 283 26.75 13.49 20.36
CA LYS A 283 27.33 14.58 19.57
C LYS A 283 28.63 14.18 18.89
N THR A 284 29.49 13.50 19.61
CA THR A 284 30.82 13.11 19.13
C THR A 284 30.67 12.02 18.04
N TYR A 285 29.82 11.03 18.24
CA TYR A 285 29.55 9.99 17.24
C TYR A 285 28.98 10.56 15.95
N ASN A 286 28.03 11.48 16.03
CA ASN A 286 27.45 12.09 14.85
C ASN A 286 28.47 12.88 14.03
N SER A 287 29.29 13.68 14.70
CA SER A 287 30.37 14.43 14.05
C SER A 287 31.41 13.49 13.42
N LEU A 288 31.84 12.50 14.16
CA LEU A 288 32.78 11.48 13.69
C LEU A 288 32.22 10.71 12.48
N ARG A 289 30.99 10.23 12.57
CA ARG A 289 30.32 9.49 11.49
C ARG A 289 30.21 10.32 10.21
N ASN A 290 29.75 11.56 10.29
CA ASN A 290 29.62 12.43 9.12
C ASN A 290 30.97 12.67 8.46
N TRP A 291 32.01 12.90 9.26
CA TRP A 291 33.35 13.08 8.77
C TRP A 291 33.89 11.79 8.12
N LEU A 292 33.70 10.63 8.75
CA LEU A 292 34.15 9.34 8.24
C LEU A 292 33.44 8.94 6.94
N ASN A 293 32.16 9.18 6.81
CA ASN A 293 31.39 8.91 5.57
C ASN A 293 31.95 9.69 4.36
N SER A 294 32.63 10.83 4.60
CA SER A 294 33.28 11.60 3.55
C SER A 294 34.61 10.97 3.06
N PHE A 295 35.20 10.08 3.84
CA PHE A 295 36.52 9.50 3.59
C PHE A 295 36.53 8.01 3.27
N ILE A 296 35.42 7.29 3.44
CA ILE A 296 35.35 5.84 3.21
C ILE A 296 35.55 5.52 1.72
N LYS A 297 36.76 5.11 1.35
CA LYS A 297 37.08 4.70 -0.03
C LYS A 297 37.79 3.35 -0.14
N THR A 298 38.33 2.80 0.98
CA THR A 298 39.09 1.53 0.97
C THR A 298 38.62 0.57 2.05
N ARG A 299 38.86 -0.75 1.84
CA ARG A 299 38.54 -1.81 2.82
C ARG A 299 39.38 -1.65 4.10
N GLU A 300 40.67 -1.39 3.95
CA GLU A 300 41.59 -1.22 5.12
C GLU A 300 41.15 -0.02 5.97
N PHE A 301 40.65 1.02 5.36
CA PHE A 301 40.10 2.15 6.08
C PHE A 301 38.84 1.77 6.88
N THR A 302 37.96 0.99 6.28
CA THR A 302 36.74 0.52 6.95
C THR A 302 37.06 -0.36 8.15
N GLU A 303 38.04 -1.26 8.06
CA GLU A 303 38.47 -2.13 9.16
C GLU A 303 39.10 -1.30 10.30
N ALA A 304 39.96 -0.35 9.97
CA ALA A 304 40.57 0.55 10.96
C ALA A 304 39.47 1.37 11.68
N LEU A 305 38.48 1.81 10.92
CA LEU A 305 37.36 2.57 11.42
C LEU A 305 36.52 1.75 12.42
N GLU A 306 36.23 0.51 12.12
CA GLU A 306 35.51 -0.38 13.03
C GLU A 306 36.23 -0.58 14.35
N LEU A 307 37.55 -0.78 14.30
CA LEU A 307 38.36 -0.87 15.50
C LEU A 307 38.35 0.41 16.33
N VAL A 308 38.40 1.58 15.68
CA VAL A 308 38.31 2.89 16.35
C VAL A 308 36.96 3.06 17.03
N TRP A 309 35.89 2.73 16.36
CA TRP A 309 34.53 2.83 16.91
C TRP A 309 34.37 1.95 18.14
N ASN A 310 34.75 0.70 18.05
CA ASN A 310 34.62 -0.24 19.16
C ASN A 310 35.47 0.20 20.35
N TYR A 311 36.72 0.58 20.09
CA TYR A 311 37.62 1.04 21.15
C TYR A 311 37.11 2.33 21.82
N ALA A 312 36.68 3.31 21.03
CA ALA A 312 36.18 4.57 21.56
C ALA A 312 34.89 4.37 22.35
N PHE A 313 34.04 3.44 21.95
CA PHE A 313 32.82 3.09 22.67
C PHE A 313 33.12 2.41 24.03
N GLU A 314 34.05 1.47 24.05
CA GLU A 314 34.39 0.74 25.25
C GLU A 314 35.19 1.56 26.24
N THR A 315 36.25 2.23 25.78
CA THR A 315 37.22 2.90 26.66
C THR A 315 36.95 4.36 26.91
N LYS A 316 36.18 5.00 26.01
CA LYS A 316 35.90 6.42 26.05
C LYS A 316 37.16 7.28 25.99
N GLU A 317 38.14 6.89 25.24
CA GLU A 317 39.37 7.61 25.00
C GLU A 317 39.44 8.21 23.59
N SER A 318 40.19 9.24 23.40
CA SER A 318 40.44 9.90 22.12
C SER A 318 41.85 9.65 21.60
N PHE A 319 41.98 9.56 20.29
CA PHE A 319 43.25 9.33 19.61
C PHE A 319 43.22 9.91 18.20
N VAL A 320 44.44 10.03 17.64
CA VAL A 320 44.69 10.47 16.29
C VAL A 320 45.60 9.48 15.60
N PHE A 321 45.36 9.13 14.35
CA PHE A 321 46.24 8.29 13.56
C PHE A 321 46.17 8.65 12.06
N ALA A 322 47.20 8.16 11.34
CA ALA A 322 47.35 8.35 9.90
C ALA A 322 47.74 7.02 9.24
N HIS A 323 47.29 6.83 8.01
CA HIS A 323 47.63 5.66 7.24
C HIS A 323 48.99 5.81 6.59
N GLU A 324 49.86 4.77 6.69
CA GLU A 324 51.22 4.86 6.23
C GLU A 324 51.40 4.89 4.69
N LYS A 325 50.44 4.29 3.96
CA LYS A 325 50.49 4.15 2.50
C LYS A 325 49.79 5.25 1.74
N SER A 326 48.92 5.99 2.38
CA SER A 326 48.27 7.16 1.83
C SER A 326 48.84 8.39 2.53
N GLU A 327 49.16 9.44 1.78
CA GLU A 327 49.52 10.74 2.38
C GLU A 327 48.33 11.38 3.09
N GLU A 328 47.19 10.69 3.12
CA GLU A 328 45.98 11.15 3.82
C GLU A 328 46.12 10.94 5.30
N VAL A 329 46.12 12.02 6.05
CA VAL A 329 46.07 12.04 7.50
C VAL A 329 44.60 12.04 7.91
N ILE A 330 44.20 10.99 8.60
CA ILE A 330 42.85 10.86 9.13
C ILE A 330 42.91 11.15 10.62
N GLN A 331 42.15 12.16 11.03
CA GLN A 331 42.09 12.61 12.42
C GLN A 331 40.80 12.12 13.04
N PHE A 332 40.91 11.30 14.07
CA PHE A 332 39.79 10.98 14.93
C PHE A 332 39.97 11.70 16.25
N VAL A 333 39.09 12.62 16.54
CA VAL A 333 39.02 13.29 17.81
C VAL A 333 37.74 12.84 18.48
N TYR A 334 37.88 11.96 19.42
CA TYR A 334 36.77 11.44 20.16
C TYR A 334 36.80 11.94 21.61
N TRP A 335 35.70 12.51 22.06
CA TRP A 335 35.56 13.10 23.37
C TRP A 335 34.64 12.34 24.28
N ILE A 336 35.13 11.89 25.45
CA ILE A 336 34.23 11.49 26.50
C ILE A 336 34.73 11.95 27.87
N LYS A 337 33.81 12.55 28.60
CA LYS A 337 33.89 12.85 30.05
C LYS A 337 35.17 13.51 30.53
N GLY A 338 35.49 14.67 30.04
CA GLY A 338 36.52 15.51 30.67
C GLY A 338 37.94 14.93 30.73
N ALA A 339 38.12 13.71 30.21
CA ALA A 339 39.43 13.10 29.97
C ALA A 339 39.96 13.48 28.61
N GLY A 340 39.54 14.62 28.14
CA GLY A 340 39.83 15.13 26.84
C GLY A 340 41.28 15.32 26.60
N TYR A 341 41.77 14.66 25.59
CA TYR A 341 43.15 14.90 25.24
C TYR A 341 43.42 14.67 23.75
N ALA A 342 42.51 15.21 22.94
CA ALA A 342 42.95 15.76 21.70
C ALA A 342 42.82 17.27 21.83
N GLN A 343 43.91 17.93 21.98
CA GLN A 343 44.00 19.37 21.84
C GLN A 343 44.26 19.67 20.37
N SER A 344 43.40 20.44 19.76
CA SER A 344 43.68 21.04 18.46
C SER A 344 44.33 22.37 18.67
N HIS A 345 45.43 22.61 18.01
CA HIS A 345 46.05 23.91 17.93
C HIS A 345 46.15 24.31 16.45
N PHE A 346 45.53 25.42 16.09
CA PHE A 346 45.65 25.95 14.74
C PHE A 346 46.94 26.78 14.64
N ASN A 347 47.86 26.33 13.82
CA ASN A 347 49.10 27.07 13.54
C ASN A 347 48.86 28.01 12.36
N GLU A 348 48.62 29.28 12.66
CA GLU A 348 48.34 30.33 11.67
C GLU A 348 49.47 30.50 10.64
N LYS A 349 50.73 30.28 11.04
CA LYS A 349 51.90 30.47 10.14
C LYS A 349 51.96 29.39 9.04
N GLU A 350 51.47 28.22 9.35
CA GLU A 350 51.52 27.06 8.44
C GLU A 350 50.16 26.66 7.88
N ASN A 351 49.10 27.40 8.27
CA ASN A 351 47.70 27.09 7.92
C ASN A 351 47.35 25.64 8.20
N LYS A 352 47.70 25.14 9.39
CA LYS A 352 47.53 23.75 9.77
C LYS A 352 46.89 23.61 11.13
N THR A 353 46.06 22.56 11.31
CA THR A 353 45.59 22.16 12.62
C THR A 353 46.42 21.00 13.15
N GLU A 354 47.02 21.20 14.31
CA GLU A 354 47.82 20.18 14.99
C GLU A 354 46.98 19.51 16.05
N TRP A 355 47.05 18.19 16.10
CA TRP A 355 46.30 17.35 17.02
C TRP A 355 47.20 16.48 17.87
N TYR A 356 46.88 16.36 19.14
CA TYR A 356 47.65 15.60 20.12
C TYR A 356 46.85 14.40 20.65
N CYS A 357 47.42 13.22 20.65
CA CYS A 357 46.81 12.01 21.19
C CYS A 357 47.57 11.57 22.45
N THR A 358 46.83 11.12 23.49
CA THR A 358 47.41 10.72 24.77
C THR A 358 47.65 9.21 24.89
N LEU A 359 47.16 8.38 23.98
CA LEU A 359 47.37 6.93 24.02
C LEU A 359 48.84 6.57 23.88
N SER A 360 49.28 5.59 24.65
CA SER A 360 50.61 5.03 24.53
C SER A 360 50.81 4.35 23.19
N LYS A 361 51.97 4.48 22.58
CA LYS A 361 52.36 3.77 21.35
C LYS A 361 52.31 2.25 21.49
N CYS A 362 52.42 1.73 22.71
CA CYS A 362 52.39 0.32 23.04
C CYS A 362 50.98 -0.13 23.48
N HIS A 363 49.98 0.72 23.44
CA HIS A 363 48.63 0.35 23.79
C HIS A 363 48.10 -0.74 22.80
N PRO A 364 47.45 -1.81 23.30
CA PRO A 364 47.00 -2.92 22.45
C PRO A 364 46.18 -2.48 21.24
N PHE A 365 45.29 -1.50 21.42
CA PHE A 365 44.50 -0.92 20.35
C PHE A 365 45.37 -0.21 19.30
N VAL A 366 46.38 0.56 19.73
CA VAL A 366 47.31 1.24 18.81
C VAL A 366 48.15 0.22 18.03
N LEU A 367 48.56 -0.87 18.64
CA LEU A 367 49.28 -1.95 17.95
C LEU A 367 48.41 -2.59 16.88
N LYS A 368 47.14 -2.87 17.20
CA LYS A 368 46.17 -3.45 16.26
C LYS A 368 45.90 -2.56 15.07
N ILE A 369 45.68 -1.26 15.29
CA ILE A 369 45.51 -0.29 14.22
C ILE A 369 46.75 -0.19 13.32
N LYS A 370 47.98 -0.31 13.90
CA LYS A 370 49.20 -0.31 13.12
C LYS A 370 49.33 -1.55 12.21
N GLU A 371 48.85 -2.71 12.64
CA GLU A 371 48.83 -3.93 11.82
C GLU A 371 48.02 -3.72 10.54
N LEU A 372 47.01 -2.85 10.59
CA LEU A 372 46.18 -2.45 9.45
C LEU A 372 46.81 -1.33 8.59
N GLY A 373 48.06 -0.92 8.87
CA GLY A 373 48.77 0.11 8.11
C GLY A 373 48.53 1.55 8.59
N TRP A 374 47.90 1.73 9.77
CA TRP A 374 47.67 3.06 10.36
C TRP A 374 48.73 3.41 11.38
N LYS A 375 49.05 4.73 11.47
CA LYS A 375 50.08 5.23 12.37
C LYS A 375 49.45 6.09 13.46
N ALA A 376 49.46 5.61 14.68
CA ALA A 376 49.06 6.36 15.83
C ALA A 376 50.26 7.09 16.44
N SER A 377 50.12 8.34 16.83
CA SER A 377 51.19 9.17 17.38
C SER A 377 50.73 10.00 18.56
N LYS A 378 51.57 10.13 19.58
CA LYS A 378 51.42 11.11 20.66
C LYS A 378 51.92 12.51 20.30
N LYS A 379 52.62 12.63 19.18
CA LYS A 379 53.04 13.95 18.67
C LYS A 379 51.95 14.55 17.80
N PRO A 380 51.91 15.87 17.69
CA PRO A 380 50.95 16.52 16.83
C PRO A 380 51.05 15.96 15.42
N LEU A 381 49.92 15.56 14.88
CA LEU A 381 49.78 15.20 13.48
C LEU A 381 49.41 16.47 12.74
N ILE A 382 50.27 16.90 11.84
CA ILE A 382 50.10 18.12 11.09
C ILE A 382 49.25 17.81 9.86
N VAL A 383 48.05 18.36 9.80
CA VAL A 383 47.17 18.23 8.65
C VAL A 383 47.19 19.51 7.83
N LYS A 384 47.53 19.33 6.55
CA LYS A 384 47.36 20.42 5.58
C LYS A 384 45.91 20.43 5.12
N TYR A 385 45.22 21.53 5.31
CA TYR A 385 44.00 21.81 4.58
C TYR A 385 44.42 22.35 3.19
N SER A 386 44.10 21.60 2.14
CA SER A 386 44.20 22.07 0.76
C SER A 386 42.93 22.81 0.38
#